data_eed6214031bcdb4edcc8fe82aacbac3c
#
_entry.id   eed6214031bcdb4edcc8fe82aacbac3c
#
_cell.length_a   1.000
_cell.length_b   1.000
_cell.length_c   1.000
_cell.angle_alpha   90.00
_cell.angle_beta   90.00
_cell.angle_gamma   90.00
#
_symmetry.space_group_name_H-M   'P 1'
#
loop_
_entity.id
_entity.type
_entity.pdbx_description
1 polymer ?
#
loop_
_entity_poly.entity_id
_entity_poly.type
_entity_poly.pdbx_seq_one_letter_code
_entity_poly.pdbx_strand_id
1 'polypeptide(L)'
;MLLYVHIPFCESKCPYCAFGSVVGKRNLTSAYFDAMIADFREQILKFDVSQSAQNRQRSGKTEVSKQNSGEFDYTSEQTAKPNLTTKNAQISQNLNRKNIKNAAVNQKKAGLNLANSNLNTKECGKIETVFIGGGTPSAVDAGYYERLFEAVAPYLAANAEITTEANPNSASQKWLSQMKSCGVNRVSFGAQSFFEDKLKFLGRIHDARQIYEAVASAKTAGLENINVDLIHGTKLDTKKRLEQEAQNVRNLGVSHVSAYSLTLEENTPFAGKISYAKDSPRLAKFMIDRIEEAGLKQYEISNFGQICKHNLGYWQGKNYLAIGAYAVGFWRDHRFYNASNLNAYVKNPHAKKIENLSADELNLEHIFLGTRSIVGIWQNSLNTEQEQRARLLKKSGKLKFKNGRYYAKNFLTADEISLFIAG
;
A
#
# COMPACT_ATOMS: atom_id res chain seq x y z
N MET A 1 14.45 3.29 0.15
CA MET A 1 13.10 3.82 -0.19
C MET A 1 12.23 2.72 -0.78
N LEU A 2 10.91 2.94 -0.89
CA LEU A 2 9.96 1.98 -1.46
C LEU A 2 9.44 2.50 -2.81
N LEU A 3 8.98 1.59 -3.69
CA LEU A 3 8.31 1.93 -4.95
C LEU A 3 6.98 1.18 -5.05
N TYR A 4 5.89 1.91 -5.17
CA TYR A 4 4.57 1.38 -5.49
C TYR A 4 4.26 1.56 -6.99
N VAL A 5 3.82 0.49 -7.63
CA VAL A 5 3.42 0.48 -9.05
C VAL A 5 1.94 0.12 -9.13
N HIS A 6 1.13 1.03 -9.62
CA HIS A 6 -0.32 0.82 -9.74
C HIS A 6 -0.70 0.32 -11.13
N ILE A 7 -1.29 -0.85 -11.21
CA ILE A 7 -1.82 -1.45 -12.45
C ILE A 7 -3.35 -1.41 -12.37
N PRO A 8 -4.03 -0.51 -13.08
CA PRO A 8 -5.48 -0.29 -12.89
C PRO A 8 -6.37 -1.30 -13.62
N PHE A 9 -5.82 -2.20 -14.41
CA PHE A 9 -6.61 -3.09 -15.28
C PHE A 9 -7.20 -4.26 -14.50
N CYS A 10 -8.52 -4.46 -14.66
CA CYS A 10 -9.24 -5.63 -14.14
C CYS A 10 -10.06 -6.30 -15.25
N GLU A 11 -10.33 -7.60 -15.11
CA GLU A 11 -11.28 -8.32 -15.95
C GLU A 11 -12.71 -8.00 -15.58
N SER A 12 -12.98 -7.90 -14.27
CA SER A 12 -14.26 -7.52 -13.69
C SER A 12 -14.04 -6.65 -12.45
N LYS A 13 -15.02 -5.84 -12.08
CA LYS A 13 -14.96 -5.03 -10.86
C LYS A 13 -15.78 -5.68 -9.75
N CYS A 14 -15.11 -6.10 -8.69
CA CYS A 14 -15.77 -6.67 -7.51
C CYS A 14 -16.67 -5.64 -6.81
N PRO A 15 -17.86 -6.02 -6.31
CA PRO A 15 -18.85 -5.07 -5.78
C PRO A 15 -18.44 -4.41 -4.46
N TYR A 16 -17.43 -4.91 -3.77
CA TYR A 16 -16.87 -4.30 -2.55
C TYR A 16 -15.63 -3.44 -2.82
N CYS A 17 -15.04 -3.55 -4.04
CA CYS A 17 -13.71 -2.99 -4.31
C CYS A 17 -13.77 -1.50 -4.61
N ALA A 18 -13.07 -0.73 -3.77
CA ALA A 18 -12.92 0.71 -3.90
C ALA A 18 -11.62 1.15 -4.60
N PHE A 19 -10.76 0.19 -5.00
CA PHE A 19 -9.52 0.52 -5.66
C PHE A 19 -9.73 1.18 -7.03
N GLY A 20 -8.82 2.08 -7.39
CA GLY A 20 -8.77 2.70 -8.69
C GLY A 20 -8.52 1.65 -9.77
N SER A 21 -9.57 1.18 -10.42
CA SER A 21 -9.47 0.15 -11.45
C SER A 21 -10.44 0.41 -12.60
N VAL A 22 -10.08 -0.10 -13.78
CA VAL A 22 -10.85 0.02 -15.02
C VAL A 22 -11.02 -1.34 -15.68
N VAL A 23 -12.19 -1.53 -16.30
CA VAL A 23 -12.50 -2.72 -17.10
C VAL A 23 -12.53 -2.32 -18.59
N GLY A 24 -12.09 -3.21 -19.49
CA GLY A 24 -12.23 -3.02 -20.94
C GLY A 24 -11.28 -2.00 -21.58
N LYS A 25 -10.21 -1.56 -20.88
CA LYS A 25 -9.24 -0.56 -21.38
C LYS A 25 -7.88 -1.14 -21.73
N ARG A 26 -7.80 -2.42 -22.07
CA ARG A 26 -6.53 -3.11 -22.40
C ARG A 26 -5.80 -2.53 -23.61
N ASN A 27 -6.50 -1.87 -24.52
CA ASN A 27 -5.90 -1.16 -25.67
C ASN A 27 -4.96 -0.02 -25.25
N LEU A 28 -5.05 0.48 -24.02
CA LEU A 28 -4.17 1.51 -23.47
C LEU A 28 -2.95 0.95 -22.74
N THR A 29 -2.78 -0.37 -22.64
CA THR A 29 -1.73 -0.99 -21.82
C THR A 29 -0.33 -0.53 -22.22
N SER A 30 0.01 -0.55 -23.51
CA SER A 30 1.33 -0.12 -24.00
C SER A 30 1.62 1.34 -23.63
N ALA A 31 0.73 2.26 -24.00
CA ALA A 31 0.88 3.68 -23.70
C ALA A 31 0.93 3.95 -22.17
N TYR A 32 0.21 3.13 -21.39
CA TYR A 32 0.22 3.24 -19.95
C TYR A 32 1.57 2.85 -19.34
N PHE A 33 2.20 1.77 -19.81
CA PHE A 33 3.54 1.39 -19.35
C PHE A 33 4.60 2.40 -19.79
N ASP A 34 4.48 2.96 -21.00
CA ASP A 34 5.36 4.05 -21.44
C ASP A 34 5.24 5.27 -20.53
N ALA A 35 4.02 5.65 -20.15
CA ALA A 35 3.76 6.74 -19.22
C ALA A 35 4.32 6.44 -17.80
N MET A 36 4.17 5.21 -17.29
CA MET A 36 4.75 4.82 -16.00
C MET A 36 6.27 4.87 -16.00
N ILE A 37 6.93 4.43 -17.08
CA ILE A 37 8.38 4.49 -17.20
C ILE A 37 8.87 5.94 -17.23
N ALA A 38 8.16 6.81 -17.96
CA ALA A 38 8.48 8.24 -18.00
C ALA A 38 8.31 8.90 -16.60
N ASP A 39 7.20 8.57 -15.91
CA ASP A 39 6.93 9.03 -14.55
C ASP A 39 8.01 8.57 -13.55
N PHE A 40 8.40 7.29 -13.61
CA PHE A 40 9.47 6.75 -12.79
C PHE A 40 10.79 7.49 -12.98
N ARG A 41 11.19 7.68 -14.25
CA ARG A 41 12.45 8.37 -14.58
C ARG A 41 12.49 9.80 -14.05
N GLU A 42 11.39 10.54 -14.12
CA GLU A 42 11.33 11.89 -13.56
C GLU A 42 11.38 11.86 -12.02
N GLN A 43 10.60 10.98 -11.39
CA GLN A 43 10.58 10.92 -9.93
C GLN A 43 11.95 10.53 -9.36
N ILE A 44 12.64 9.54 -9.93
CA ILE A 44 13.94 9.10 -9.43
C ILE A 44 15.00 10.19 -9.56
N LEU A 45 14.97 10.99 -10.62
CA LEU A 45 15.87 12.13 -10.79
C LEU A 45 15.62 13.23 -9.76
N LYS A 46 14.36 13.54 -9.46
CA LYS A 46 14.00 14.51 -8.41
C LYS A 46 14.50 14.06 -7.03
N PHE A 47 14.46 12.77 -6.75
CA PHE A 47 14.99 12.19 -5.51
C PHE A 47 16.51 12.31 -5.41
N ASP A 48 17.25 12.03 -6.47
CA ASP A 48 18.70 12.16 -6.50
C ASP A 48 19.16 13.59 -6.21
N VAL A 49 18.57 14.56 -6.87
CA VAL A 49 18.88 15.97 -6.67
C VAL A 49 18.60 16.43 -5.23
N SER A 50 17.52 15.93 -4.61
CA SER A 50 17.18 16.29 -3.23
C SER A 50 18.13 15.69 -2.20
N GLN A 51 18.68 14.50 -2.44
CA GLN A 51 19.67 13.87 -1.55
C GLN A 51 21.05 14.51 -1.68
N SER A 52 21.48 14.85 -2.89
CA SER A 52 22.78 15.50 -3.11
C SER A 52 22.84 16.91 -2.46
N ALA A 53 21.73 17.64 -2.45
CA ALA A 53 21.64 18.95 -1.77
C ALA A 53 21.76 18.81 -0.24
N GLN A 54 21.22 17.76 0.38
CA GLN A 54 21.33 17.54 1.83
C GLN A 54 22.73 17.08 2.27
N ASN A 55 23.40 16.26 1.45
CA ASN A 55 24.76 15.84 1.75
C ASN A 55 25.74 17.01 1.68
N ARG A 56 25.50 17.99 0.78
CA ARG A 56 26.27 19.25 0.73
C ARG A 56 26.00 20.12 1.98
N GLN A 57 24.81 20.17 2.51
CA GLN A 57 24.51 20.91 3.76
C GLN A 57 25.08 20.25 5.02
N ARG A 58 25.31 18.92 5.02
CA ARG A 58 25.97 18.20 6.11
C ARG A 58 27.50 18.25 6.04
N SER A 59 28.09 18.45 4.87
CA SER A 59 29.53 18.52 4.65
C SER A 59 30.08 19.95 4.54
N GLY A 60 29.25 20.99 4.50
CA GLY A 60 29.64 22.40 4.34
C GLY A 60 29.39 23.20 5.61
N LYS A 61 30.44 23.47 6.36
CA LYS A 61 30.51 24.70 7.15
C LYS A 61 30.57 25.87 6.19
N THR A 62 29.67 26.85 6.43
CA THR A 62 29.71 28.27 6.04
C THR A 62 30.08 28.63 4.60
N GLU A 63 29.06 29.07 3.83
CA GLU A 63 29.14 30.40 3.21
C GLU A 63 27.71 30.85 2.81
N VAL A 64 27.37 32.06 3.22
CA VAL A 64 26.10 32.74 3.00
C VAL A 64 26.11 33.38 1.62
N SER A 65 25.13 33.03 0.77
CA SER A 65 24.72 33.96 -0.28
C SER A 65 23.19 33.92 -0.43
N LYS A 66 22.63 35.10 -0.19
CA LYS A 66 21.21 35.46 -0.42
C LYS A 66 20.92 35.42 -1.90
N GLN A 67 19.79 34.81 -2.31
CA GLN A 67 18.94 35.34 -3.38
C GLN A 67 17.59 34.65 -3.50
N ASN A 68 16.57 35.49 -3.41
CA ASN A 68 15.22 35.47 -3.99
C ASN A 68 14.20 34.40 -3.54
N SER A 69 13.41 34.81 -2.56
CA SER A 69 12.07 34.37 -2.24
C SER A 69 11.06 34.87 -3.29
N GLY A 70 10.41 33.96 -4.00
CA GLY A 70 9.18 34.24 -4.72
C GLY A 70 7.99 33.77 -3.86
N GLU A 71 7.22 34.73 -3.34
CA GLU A 71 5.98 34.51 -2.61
C GLU A 71 4.90 33.94 -3.53
N PHE A 72 4.21 32.91 -3.07
CA PHE A 72 2.93 32.49 -3.59
C PHE A 72 1.87 32.61 -2.49
N ASP A 73 0.88 33.40 -2.81
CA ASP A 73 -0.25 33.77 -1.97
C ASP A 73 -1.29 32.63 -1.88
N TYR A 74 -1.72 32.27 -0.67
CA TYR A 74 -2.74 31.26 -0.42
C TYR A 74 -3.88 31.86 0.40
N THR A 75 -5.07 31.89 -0.18
CA THR A 75 -6.30 32.12 0.54
C THR A 75 -6.81 30.82 1.19
N SER A 76 -7.02 30.88 2.49
CA SER A 76 -7.52 29.80 3.33
C SER A 76 -9.04 29.69 3.26
N GLU A 77 -9.57 28.51 2.91
CA GLU A 77 -10.95 28.13 3.22
C GLU A 77 -10.99 27.02 4.27
N GLN A 78 -11.71 27.31 5.34
CA GLN A 78 -11.95 26.40 6.46
C GLN A 78 -12.89 25.27 6.03
N THR A 79 -12.56 24.02 6.35
CA THR A 79 -13.47 22.87 6.17
C THR A 79 -13.64 22.08 7.47
N ALA A 80 -14.89 21.66 7.68
CA ALA A 80 -15.43 21.00 8.85
C ALA A 80 -14.82 19.62 9.17
N LYS A 81 -14.80 19.28 10.47
CA LYS A 81 -14.32 18.00 11.02
C LYS A 81 -15.14 16.79 10.55
N PRO A 82 -14.55 15.68 10.16
CA PRO A 82 -15.26 14.44 9.82
C PRO A 82 -15.45 13.51 11.01
N ASN A 83 -16.59 12.85 11.07
CA ASN A 83 -16.98 11.82 12.02
C ASN A 83 -16.11 10.55 11.89
N LEU A 84 -15.64 10.03 13.01
CA LEU A 84 -14.53 9.06 13.16
C LEU A 84 -14.99 7.63 13.46
N THR A 85 -16.10 7.17 12.91
CA THR A 85 -16.51 5.78 13.08
C THR A 85 -16.42 5.00 11.77
N THR A 86 -15.65 3.91 11.78
CA THR A 86 -15.51 2.86 10.74
C THR A 86 -14.52 3.09 9.58
N LYS A 87 -13.18 3.15 9.84
CA LYS A 87 -12.18 3.24 8.73
C LYS A 87 -10.88 2.46 8.96
N ASN A 88 -10.97 1.21 9.38
CA ASN A 88 -9.79 0.51 9.91
C ASN A 88 -8.96 -0.36 8.97
N ALA A 89 -9.43 -0.67 7.76
CA ALA A 89 -8.68 -1.49 6.81
C ALA A 89 -7.94 -0.71 5.71
N GLN A 90 -8.01 0.62 5.73
CA GLN A 90 -7.70 1.43 4.54
C GLN A 90 -6.58 2.45 4.71
N ILE A 91 -5.89 2.51 5.85
CA ILE A 91 -4.85 3.54 6.04
C ILE A 91 -3.65 3.32 5.12
N SER A 92 -3.32 2.10 4.72
CA SER A 92 -2.34 1.87 3.65
C SER A 92 -2.86 2.13 2.24
N GLN A 93 -4.19 2.28 2.05
CA GLN A 93 -4.81 2.47 0.74
C GLN A 93 -5.83 3.61 0.66
N ASN A 94 -6.36 4.13 1.78
CA ASN A 94 -7.43 5.13 1.84
C ASN A 94 -7.00 6.55 2.21
N LEU A 95 -5.74 6.85 2.28
CA LEU A 95 -5.28 8.25 2.26
C LEU A 95 -5.66 8.99 0.96
N ASN A 96 -6.43 8.30 0.08
CA ASN A 96 -6.73 8.74 -1.28
C ASN A 96 -8.10 9.40 -1.50
N ARG A 97 -8.93 9.66 -0.48
CA ARG A 97 -10.30 10.11 -0.76
C ARG A 97 -10.80 11.26 0.08
N LYS A 98 -10.35 12.48 -0.19
CA LYS A 98 -11.19 13.70 -0.10
C LYS A 98 -10.64 14.80 -1.01
N ASN A 99 -11.57 15.37 -1.78
CA ASN A 99 -11.48 16.60 -2.59
C ASN A 99 -10.90 16.48 -4.00
N ILE A 100 -11.78 16.11 -4.95
CA ILE A 100 -11.67 16.53 -6.34
C ILE A 100 -12.78 17.54 -6.60
N LYS A 101 -12.47 18.84 -6.61
CA LYS A 101 -13.14 19.84 -7.44
C LYS A 101 -12.22 21.04 -7.64
N ASN A 102 -11.96 21.30 -8.94
CA ASN A 102 -11.52 22.53 -9.59
C ASN A 102 -10.08 23.04 -9.36
N ALA A 103 -9.26 22.91 -10.40
CA ALA A 103 -8.58 24.06 -11.02
C ALA A 103 -7.90 23.62 -12.32
N ALA A 104 -8.31 24.23 -13.40
CA ALA A 104 -7.66 24.18 -14.72
C ALA A 104 -6.71 25.38 -14.86
N VAL A 105 -5.67 25.17 -15.71
CA VAL A 105 -4.91 26.17 -16.48
C VAL A 105 -3.73 26.88 -15.79
N ASN A 106 -2.50 26.51 -16.16
CA ASN A 106 -1.66 27.30 -17.06
C ASN A 106 -0.35 26.56 -17.40
N GLN A 107 -0.14 26.34 -18.71
CA GLN A 107 1.10 25.81 -19.28
C GLN A 107 2.06 26.97 -19.62
N LYS A 108 3.33 26.86 -19.23
CA LYS A 108 4.44 27.46 -20.00
C LYS A 108 5.55 26.45 -20.20
N LYS A 109 5.91 26.28 -21.47
CA LYS A 109 6.95 25.41 -22.00
C LYS A 109 8.32 25.75 -21.43
N ALA A 110 9.05 24.77 -20.95
CA ALA A 110 10.51 24.80 -20.88
C ALA A 110 11.03 23.51 -21.51
N GLY A 111 11.65 23.61 -22.66
CA GLY A 111 12.36 22.52 -23.32
C GLY A 111 13.64 22.20 -22.57
N LEU A 112 13.84 20.94 -22.24
CA LEU A 112 15.10 20.41 -21.73
C LEU A 112 15.70 19.45 -22.76
N ASN A 113 16.84 19.83 -23.30
CA ASN A 113 17.72 18.98 -24.10
C ASN A 113 18.32 17.90 -23.21
N LEU A 114 17.97 16.64 -23.46
CA LEU A 114 18.59 15.47 -22.86
C LEU A 114 19.82 15.04 -23.70
N ALA A 115 20.99 15.58 -23.36
CA ALA A 115 22.26 15.01 -23.80
C ALA A 115 22.79 14.06 -22.71
N ASN A 116 23.20 12.85 -23.13
CA ASN A 116 23.81 11.77 -22.36
C ASN A 116 24.62 12.23 -21.13
N SER A 117 24.08 12.00 -19.94
CA SER A 117 24.86 12.04 -18.70
C SER A 117 25.05 10.61 -18.17
N ASN A 118 26.29 10.14 -18.12
CA ASN A 118 26.69 8.98 -17.34
C ASN A 118 26.37 9.24 -15.87
N LEU A 119 25.18 8.86 -15.42
CA LEU A 119 24.75 8.98 -14.04
C LEU A 119 25.54 7.97 -13.17
N ASN A 120 26.31 8.53 -12.27
CA ASN A 120 27.06 7.76 -11.29
C ASN A 120 26.07 7.21 -10.23
N THR A 121 25.62 5.96 -10.41
CA THR A 121 24.57 5.30 -9.61
C THR A 121 24.96 5.04 -8.13
N LYS A 122 26.14 5.48 -7.70
CA LYS A 122 26.67 5.21 -6.35
C LYS A 122 26.05 6.04 -5.21
N GLU A 123 25.33 7.12 -5.51
CA GLU A 123 24.79 8.04 -4.50
C GLU A 123 23.25 8.08 -4.40
N CYS A 124 22.55 7.37 -5.27
CA CYS A 124 21.09 7.26 -5.21
C CYS A 124 20.66 6.29 -4.09
N GLY A 125 19.72 6.73 -3.26
CA GLY A 125 19.12 5.85 -2.26
C GLY A 125 18.41 4.67 -2.92
N LYS A 126 18.93 3.45 -2.72
CA LYS A 126 18.42 2.24 -3.39
C LYS A 126 16.97 1.94 -3.01
N ILE A 127 16.20 1.44 -3.98
CA ILE A 127 14.83 0.93 -3.78
C ILE A 127 14.93 -0.42 -3.07
N GLU A 128 14.46 -0.46 -1.83
CA GLU A 128 14.47 -1.65 -0.97
C GLU A 128 13.32 -2.60 -1.29
N THR A 129 12.19 -2.04 -1.78
CA THR A 129 11.02 -2.84 -2.14
C THR A 129 10.29 -2.24 -3.33
N VAL A 130 9.74 -3.12 -4.19
CA VAL A 130 8.77 -2.78 -5.23
C VAL A 130 7.48 -3.54 -4.95
N PHE A 131 6.34 -2.86 -5.00
CA PHE A 131 5.03 -3.49 -4.87
C PHE A 131 4.16 -3.14 -6.07
N ILE A 132 3.81 -4.14 -6.87
CA ILE A 132 2.97 -4.01 -8.06
C ILE A 132 1.57 -4.47 -7.68
N GLY A 133 0.65 -3.51 -7.59
CA GLY A 133 -0.72 -3.76 -7.12
C GLY A 133 -1.76 -2.91 -7.82
N GLY A 134 -2.94 -2.81 -7.22
CA GLY A 134 -4.03 -1.92 -7.62
C GLY A 134 -5.27 -2.61 -8.16
N GLY A 135 -5.39 -2.80 -9.46
CA GLY A 135 -6.45 -3.60 -10.10
C GLY A 135 -6.10 -5.08 -10.08
N THR A 136 -5.56 -5.58 -11.18
CA THR A 136 -5.14 -6.99 -11.30
C THR A 136 -3.88 -7.06 -12.17
N PRO A 137 -2.67 -7.01 -11.59
CA PRO A 137 -1.44 -7.11 -12.36
C PRO A 137 -1.36 -8.34 -13.26
N SER A 138 -1.88 -9.49 -12.82
CA SER A 138 -1.92 -10.74 -13.60
C SER A 138 -2.92 -10.73 -14.77
N ALA A 139 -3.76 -9.70 -14.89
CA ALA A 139 -4.59 -9.51 -16.08
C ALA A 139 -3.84 -8.85 -17.25
N VAL A 140 -2.57 -8.45 -17.04
CA VAL A 140 -1.71 -7.81 -18.02
C VAL A 140 -0.59 -8.77 -18.41
N ASP A 141 -0.26 -8.81 -19.71
CA ASP A 141 0.82 -9.65 -20.23
C ASP A 141 2.17 -9.31 -19.57
N ALA A 142 2.92 -10.35 -19.20
CA ALA A 142 4.18 -10.19 -18.46
C ALA A 142 5.26 -9.43 -19.25
N GLY A 143 5.23 -9.45 -20.59
CA GLY A 143 6.18 -8.72 -21.43
C GLY A 143 6.16 -7.20 -21.23
N TYR A 144 5.04 -6.63 -20.78
CA TYR A 144 5.02 -5.20 -20.44
C TYR A 144 5.85 -4.88 -19.20
N TYR A 145 5.95 -5.81 -18.26
CA TYR A 145 6.73 -5.62 -17.03
C TYR A 145 8.24 -5.69 -17.28
N GLU A 146 8.71 -6.44 -18.28
CA GLU A 146 10.13 -6.50 -18.67
C GLU A 146 10.69 -5.09 -18.88
N ARG A 147 10.02 -4.27 -19.69
CA ARG A 147 10.43 -2.88 -19.97
C ARG A 147 10.41 -1.99 -18.72
N LEU A 148 9.44 -2.19 -17.85
CA LEU A 148 9.38 -1.46 -16.58
C LEU A 148 10.54 -1.85 -15.68
N PHE A 149 10.83 -3.15 -15.56
CA PHE A 149 11.93 -3.63 -14.75
C PHE A 149 13.30 -3.25 -15.31
N GLU A 150 13.49 -3.18 -16.62
CA GLU A 150 14.69 -2.60 -17.25
C GLU A 150 14.95 -1.16 -16.76
N ALA A 151 13.91 -0.36 -16.62
CA ALA A 151 14.05 1.01 -16.11
C ALA A 151 14.30 1.09 -14.61
N VAL A 152 13.75 0.16 -13.82
CA VAL A 152 13.82 0.17 -12.34
C VAL A 152 15.06 -0.55 -11.82
N ALA A 153 15.54 -1.59 -12.49
CA ALA A 153 16.63 -2.47 -12.05
C ALA A 153 17.90 -1.74 -11.60
N PRO A 154 18.39 -0.68 -12.28
CA PRO A 154 19.62 0.03 -11.84
C PRO A 154 19.53 0.64 -10.44
N TYR A 155 18.31 0.88 -9.96
CA TYR A 155 18.03 1.54 -8.68
C TYR A 155 17.68 0.56 -7.55
N LEU A 156 17.58 -0.74 -7.84
CA LEU A 156 17.22 -1.75 -6.83
C LEU A 156 18.38 -2.03 -5.87
N ALA A 157 18.02 -2.23 -4.60
CA ALA A 157 18.93 -2.86 -3.64
C ALA A 157 19.16 -4.34 -4.02
N ALA A 158 20.33 -4.87 -3.72
CA ALA A 158 20.69 -6.26 -4.07
C ALA A 158 19.71 -7.33 -3.53
N ASN A 159 19.05 -7.04 -2.41
CA ASN A 159 18.07 -7.91 -1.74
C ASN A 159 16.67 -7.28 -1.69
N ALA A 160 16.31 -6.52 -2.72
CA ALA A 160 15.00 -5.88 -2.80
C ALA A 160 13.87 -6.92 -2.78
N GLU A 161 12.82 -6.64 -2.00
CA GLU A 161 11.58 -7.39 -2.07
C GLU A 161 10.74 -6.86 -3.22
N ILE A 162 10.43 -7.71 -4.18
CA ILE A 162 9.62 -7.36 -5.35
C ILE A 162 8.35 -8.19 -5.33
N THR A 163 7.25 -7.54 -4.95
CA THR A 163 5.92 -8.15 -4.84
C THR A 163 5.07 -7.84 -6.05
N THR A 164 4.31 -8.81 -6.54
CA THR A 164 3.18 -8.60 -7.45
C THR A 164 1.89 -9.16 -6.88
N GLU A 165 0.79 -8.42 -7.03
CA GLU A 165 -0.55 -8.95 -6.79
C GLU A 165 -1.03 -9.76 -8.01
N ALA A 166 -1.87 -10.76 -7.76
CA ALA A 166 -2.43 -11.60 -8.80
C ALA A 166 -3.82 -12.14 -8.40
N ASN A 167 -4.66 -12.41 -9.38
CA ASN A 167 -5.86 -13.20 -9.17
C ASN A 167 -5.60 -14.66 -9.53
N PRO A 168 -6.18 -15.64 -8.78
CA PRO A 168 -5.98 -17.06 -9.03
C PRO A 168 -6.29 -17.49 -10.46
N ASN A 169 -7.35 -16.95 -11.07
CA ASN A 169 -7.76 -17.30 -12.43
C ASN A 169 -6.88 -16.73 -13.55
N SER A 170 -6.09 -15.69 -13.29
CA SER A 170 -5.27 -15.01 -14.31
C SER A 170 -3.76 -15.22 -14.14
N ALA A 171 -3.31 -15.77 -13.01
CA ALA A 171 -1.91 -16.03 -12.71
C ALA A 171 -1.45 -17.39 -13.24
N SER A 172 -1.34 -17.54 -14.57
CA SER A 172 -0.83 -18.77 -15.16
C SER A 172 0.63 -19.04 -14.76
N GLN A 173 1.05 -20.32 -14.78
CA GLN A 173 2.45 -20.71 -14.53
C GLN A 173 3.41 -19.96 -15.46
N LYS A 174 3.05 -19.78 -16.74
CA LYS A 174 3.84 -19.02 -17.70
C LYS A 174 4.03 -17.57 -17.25
N TRP A 175 2.94 -16.89 -16.86
CA TRP A 175 2.98 -15.52 -16.36
C TRP A 175 3.85 -15.40 -15.11
N LEU A 176 3.67 -16.30 -14.14
CA LEU A 176 4.44 -16.34 -12.90
C LEU A 176 5.94 -16.56 -13.16
N SER A 177 6.30 -17.45 -14.10
CA SER A 177 7.69 -17.70 -14.48
C SER A 177 8.33 -16.49 -15.15
N GLN A 178 7.59 -15.77 -16.02
CA GLN A 178 8.06 -14.53 -16.64
C GLN A 178 8.23 -13.41 -15.59
N MET A 179 7.28 -13.24 -14.68
CA MET A 179 7.42 -12.26 -13.58
C MET A 179 8.61 -12.60 -12.68
N LYS A 180 8.85 -13.89 -12.41
CA LYS A 180 10.04 -14.33 -11.67
C LYS A 180 11.32 -13.96 -12.41
N SER A 181 11.40 -14.15 -13.73
CA SER A 181 12.57 -13.77 -14.54
C SER A 181 12.79 -12.23 -14.56
N CYS A 182 11.73 -11.43 -14.42
CA CYS A 182 11.83 -9.98 -14.22
C CYS A 182 12.35 -9.59 -12.82
N GLY A 183 12.53 -10.54 -11.89
CA GLY A 183 13.02 -10.29 -10.55
C GLY A 183 11.97 -10.33 -9.44
N VAL A 184 10.68 -10.57 -9.76
CA VAL A 184 9.64 -10.77 -8.74
C VAL A 184 10.03 -11.95 -7.84
N ASN A 185 9.99 -11.72 -6.53
CA ASN A 185 10.36 -12.73 -5.52
C ASN A 185 9.27 -12.94 -4.45
N ARG A 186 8.14 -12.21 -4.56
CA ARG A 186 6.96 -12.38 -3.72
C ARG A 186 5.69 -12.22 -4.57
N VAL A 187 4.68 -13.07 -4.34
CA VAL A 187 3.37 -12.95 -4.99
C VAL A 187 2.24 -12.92 -3.94
N SER A 188 1.24 -12.07 -4.17
CA SER A 188 0.03 -11.96 -3.34
C SER A 188 -1.19 -12.37 -4.16
N PHE A 189 -1.88 -13.44 -3.75
CA PHE A 189 -3.09 -13.91 -4.43
C PHE A 189 -4.34 -13.40 -3.73
N GLY A 190 -5.18 -12.68 -4.45
CA GLY A 190 -6.51 -12.29 -3.99
C GLY A 190 -7.47 -13.48 -3.94
N ALA A 191 -7.28 -14.39 -3.01
CA ALA A 191 -8.13 -15.58 -2.82
C ALA A 191 -9.52 -15.21 -2.29
N GLN A 192 -9.58 -14.34 -1.30
CA GLN A 192 -10.73 -13.81 -0.58
C GLN A 192 -11.51 -14.84 0.24
N SER A 193 -11.73 -16.06 -0.26
CA SER A 193 -12.38 -17.16 0.43
C SER A 193 -12.16 -18.49 -0.31
N PHE A 194 -12.35 -19.62 0.41
CA PHE A 194 -12.41 -20.97 -0.18
C PHE A 194 -13.86 -21.48 -0.32
N PHE A 195 -14.87 -20.65 -0.04
CA PHE A 195 -16.28 -21.00 -0.18
C PHE A 195 -16.89 -20.37 -1.42
N GLU A 196 -17.48 -21.19 -2.30
CA GLU A 196 -18.04 -20.74 -3.58
C GLU A 196 -19.15 -19.69 -3.41
N ASP A 197 -20.06 -19.87 -2.44
CA ASP A 197 -21.13 -18.92 -2.16
C ASP A 197 -20.58 -17.56 -1.67
N LYS A 198 -19.49 -17.59 -0.90
CA LYS A 198 -18.82 -16.37 -0.44
C LYS A 198 -18.03 -15.69 -1.56
N LEU A 199 -17.34 -16.47 -2.41
CA LEU A 199 -16.70 -15.96 -3.62
C LEU A 199 -17.72 -15.30 -4.54
N LYS A 200 -18.85 -15.95 -4.80
CA LYS A 200 -19.94 -15.39 -5.58
C LYS A 200 -20.53 -14.13 -4.96
N PHE A 201 -20.73 -14.09 -3.64
CA PHE A 201 -21.18 -12.91 -2.91
C PHE A 201 -20.19 -11.75 -3.07
N LEU A 202 -18.89 -12.03 -3.02
CA LEU A 202 -17.82 -11.03 -3.22
C LEU A 202 -17.57 -10.69 -4.70
N GLY A 203 -18.31 -11.30 -5.65
CA GLY A 203 -18.15 -11.04 -7.09
C GLY A 203 -16.84 -11.57 -7.65
N ARG A 204 -16.28 -12.63 -7.05
CA ARG A 204 -15.08 -13.29 -7.57
C ARG A 204 -15.47 -14.27 -8.67
N ILE A 205 -14.58 -14.38 -9.68
CA ILE A 205 -14.78 -15.24 -10.86
C ILE A 205 -13.97 -16.54 -10.81
N HIS A 206 -13.11 -16.69 -9.81
CA HIS A 206 -12.36 -17.93 -9.54
C HIS A 206 -13.06 -18.78 -8.49
N ASP A 207 -12.71 -20.06 -8.45
CA ASP A 207 -13.12 -21.05 -7.46
C ASP A 207 -11.97 -21.43 -6.49
N ALA A 208 -12.29 -22.23 -5.48
CA ALA A 208 -11.29 -22.68 -4.50
C ALA A 208 -10.17 -23.53 -5.11
N ARG A 209 -10.46 -24.35 -6.14
CA ARG A 209 -9.47 -25.19 -6.83
C ARG A 209 -8.41 -24.31 -7.49
N GLN A 210 -8.82 -23.24 -8.16
CA GLN A 210 -7.91 -22.30 -8.82
C GLN A 210 -6.96 -21.60 -7.83
N ILE A 211 -7.35 -21.43 -6.56
CA ILE A 211 -6.44 -20.90 -5.53
C ILE A 211 -5.28 -21.89 -5.27
N TYR A 212 -5.59 -23.19 -5.13
CA TYR A 212 -4.56 -24.23 -4.95
C TYR A 212 -3.66 -24.34 -6.18
N GLU A 213 -4.24 -24.31 -7.38
CA GLU A 213 -3.52 -24.37 -8.65
C GLU A 213 -2.58 -23.17 -8.81
N ALA A 214 -3.03 -21.94 -8.48
CA ALA A 214 -2.20 -20.74 -8.55
C ALA A 214 -1.02 -20.77 -7.57
N VAL A 215 -1.25 -21.23 -6.34
CA VAL A 215 -0.18 -21.41 -5.35
C VAL A 215 0.82 -22.49 -5.79
N ALA A 216 0.35 -23.62 -6.32
CA ALA A 216 1.20 -24.66 -6.86
C ALA A 216 2.04 -24.16 -8.06
N SER A 217 1.42 -23.40 -8.97
CA SER A 217 2.08 -22.77 -10.12
C SER A 217 3.16 -21.77 -9.68
N ALA A 218 2.90 -20.99 -8.62
CA ALA A 218 3.88 -20.06 -8.06
C ALA A 218 5.09 -20.80 -7.49
N LYS A 219 4.87 -21.88 -6.72
CA LYS A 219 5.96 -22.74 -6.20
C LYS A 219 6.77 -23.36 -7.34
N THR A 220 6.09 -23.85 -8.39
CA THR A 220 6.75 -24.40 -9.59
C THR A 220 7.57 -23.34 -10.33
N ALA A 221 7.12 -22.08 -10.34
CA ALA A 221 7.88 -20.95 -10.90
C ALA A 221 9.05 -20.49 -9.99
N GLY A 222 9.27 -21.12 -8.81
CA GLY A 222 10.32 -20.76 -7.87
C GLY A 222 9.99 -19.55 -7.00
N LEU A 223 8.69 -19.24 -6.82
CA LEU A 223 8.21 -18.22 -5.88
C LEU A 223 7.82 -18.90 -4.57
N GLU A 224 8.63 -18.74 -3.53
CA GLU A 224 8.38 -19.34 -2.22
C GLU A 224 7.70 -18.35 -1.24
N ASN A 225 7.93 -17.04 -1.42
CA ASN A 225 7.27 -16.01 -0.63
C ASN A 225 5.88 -15.74 -1.21
N ILE A 226 4.90 -16.46 -0.71
CA ILE A 226 3.53 -16.44 -1.22
C ILE A 226 2.57 -15.94 -0.15
N ASN A 227 1.76 -14.95 -0.50
CA ASN A 227 0.64 -14.47 0.29
C ASN A 227 -0.68 -14.89 -0.32
N VAL A 228 -1.68 -15.12 0.54
CA VAL A 228 -3.09 -15.18 0.15
C VAL A 228 -3.88 -14.15 0.96
N ASP A 229 -4.70 -13.38 0.25
CA ASP A 229 -5.61 -12.42 0.87
C ASP A 229 -6.94 -13.10 1.16
N LEU A 230 -7.45 -12.93 2.37
CA LEU A 230 -8.78 -13.38 2.80
C LEU A 230 -9.63 -12.20 3.24
N ILE A 231 -10.93 -12.28 3.01
CA ILE A 231 -11.92 -11.34 3.53
C ILE A 231 -12.77 -12.06 4.56
N HIS A 232 -12.79 -11.56 5.80
CA HIS A 232 -13.70 -12.01 6.85
C HIS A 232 -14.68 -10.89 7.23
N GLY A 233 -15.58 -11.17 8.19
CA GLY A 233 -16.58 -10.17 8.61
C GLY A 233 -17.70 -9.97 7.59
N THR A 234 -17.95 -10.95 6.72
CA THR A 234 -19.11 -10.97 5.83
C THR A 234 -20.33 -11.57 6.56
N LYS A 235 -21.54 -11.27 6.08
CA LYS A 235 -22.78 -11.90 6.59
C LYS A 235 -22.77 -13.43 6.57
N LEU A 236 -21.93 -14.03 5.71
CA LEU A 236 -21.81 -15.47 5.52
C LEU A 236 -20.85 -16.13 6.52
N ASP A 237 -20.10 -15.37 7.29
CA ASP A 237 -19.09 -15.91 8.18
C ASP A 237 -19.69 -16.46 9.47
N THR A 238 -19.25 -17.67 9.80
CA THR A 238 -19.49 -18.36 11.07
C THR A 238 -18.17 -18.87 11.62
N LYS A 239 -18.09 -19.20 12.91
CA LYS A 239 -16.88 -19.82 13.48
C LYS A 239 -16.41 -21.03 12.68
N LYS A 240 -17.33 -21.94 12.30
CA LYS A 240 -17.01 -23.13 11.52
C LYS A 240 -16.39 -22.79 10.17
N ARG A 241 -16.91 -21.76 9.47
CA ARG A 241 -16.36 -21.33 8.19
C ARG A 241 -14.98 -20.71 8.35
N LEU A 242 -14.80 -19.81 9.32
CA LEU A 242 -13.50 -19.17 9.58
C LEU A 242 -12.42 -20.19 9.94
N GLU A 243 -12.78 -21.24 10.69
CA GLU A 243 -11.89 -22.35 10.99
C GLU A 243 -11.48 -23.11 9.74
N GLN A 244 -12.43 -23.38 8.82
CA GLN A 244 -12.13 -24.01 7.54
C GLN A 244 -11.28 -23.13 6.62
N GLU A 245 -11.51 -21.80 6.60
CA GLU A 245 -10.65 -20.85 5.89
C GLU A 245 -9.19 -20.96 6.39
N ALA A 246 -8.98 -20.93 7.72
CA ALA A 246 -7.65 -21.06 8.31
C ALA A 246 -7.02 -22.44 8.04
N GLN A 247 -7.82 -23.52 8.05
CA GLN A 247 -7.35 -24.86 7.70
C GLN A 247 -6.92 -24.95 6.23
N ASN A 248 -7.65 -24.31 5.32
CA ASN A 248 -7.27 -24.24 3.90
C ASN A 248 -5.95 -23.47 3.71
N VAL A 249 -5.76 -22.36 4.44
CA VAL A 249 -4.48 -21.64 4.46
C VAL A 249 -3.34 -22.54 4.91
N ARG A 250 -3.54 -23.28 6.00
CA ARG A 250 -2.55 -24.25 6.50
C ARG A 250 -2.21 -25.31 5.44
N ASN A 251 -3.23 -25.82 4.74
CA ASN A 251 -3.04 -26.83 3.70
C ASN A 251 -2.30 -26.29 2.46
N LEU A 252 -2.45 -25.01 2.14
CA LEU A 252 -1.69 -24.35 1.07
C LEU A 252 -0.20 -24.26 1.39
N GLY A 253 0.18 -24.21 2.68
CA GLY A 253 1.57 -24.05 3.10
C GLY A 253 2.21 -22.78 2.54
N VAL A 254 1.47 -21.65 2.62
CA VAL A 254 1.96 -20.31 2.25
C VAL A 254 2.73 -19.69 3.40
N SER A 255 3.64 -18.77 3.07
CA SER A 255 4.46 -18.09 4.06
C SER A 255 3.79 -16.88 4.71
N HIS A 256 2.70 -16.39 4.14
CA HIS A 256 2.02 -15.17 4.55
C HIS A 256 0.51 -15.23 4.28
N VAL A 257 -0.25 -14.56 5.13
CA VAL A 257 -1.70 -14.35 4.96
C VAL A 257 -2.04 -12.91 5.28
N SER A 258 -2.89 -12.30 4.44
CA SER A 258 -3.59 -11.06 4.77
C SER A 258 -5.07 -11.38 5.01
N ALA A 259 -5.58 -11.08 6.21
CA ALA A 259 -6.98 -11.29 6.56
C ALA A 259 -7.65 -9.95 6.86
N TYR A 260 -8.45 -9.47 5.92
CA TYR A 260 -9.13 -8.19 6.01
C TYR A 260 -10.58 -8.35 6.45
N SER A 261 -11.06 -7.45 7.32
CA SER A 261 -12.50 -7.33 7.56
C SER A 261 -13.19 -6.68 6.37
N LEU A 262 -14.37 -7.19 5.97
CA LEU A 262 -15.18 -6.56 4.91
C LEU A 262 -15.55 -5.14 5.33
N THR A 263 -15.14 -4.17 4.52
CA THR A 263 -15.51 -2.76 4.66
C THR A 263 -16.52 -2.37 3.58
N LEU A 264 -17.56 -1.66 3.97
CA LEU A 264 -18.60 -1.18 3.05
C LEU A 264 -18.21 0.20 2.53
N GLU A 265 -17.41 0.20 1.47
CA GLU A 265 -16.82 1.43 0.93
C GLU A 265 -17.82 2.28 0.18
N GLU A 266 -17.76 3.60 0.39
CA GLU A 266 -18.51 4.57 -0.42
C GLU A 266 -18.15 4.41 -1.91
N ASN A 267 -19.09 4.68 -2.79
CA ASN A 267 -18.96 4.54 -4.25
C ASN A 267 -18.72 3.10 -4.73
N THR A 268 -19.09 2.10 -3.93
CA THR A 268 -19.14 0.70 -4.34
C THR A 268 -20.59 0.17 -4.33
N PRO A 269 -20.91 -0.89 -5.06
CA PRO A 269 -22.22 -1.56 -4.95
C PRO A 269 -22.58 -2.04 -3.54
N PHE A 270 -21.59 -2.20 -2.65
CA PHE A 270 -21.81 -2.60 -1.25
C PHE A 270 -22.03 -1.41 -0.30
N ALA A 271 -21.88 -0.16 -0.79
CA ALA A 271 -22.11 1.03 0.03
C ALA A 271 -23.50 1.02 0.69
N GLY A 272 -23.52 1.30 1.98
CA GLY A 272 -24.77 1.37 2.76
C GLY A 272 -25.47 0.03 3.04
N LYS A 273 -24.98 -1.09 2.53
CA LYS A 273 -25.57 -2.42 2.76
C LYS A 273 -25.09 -3.03 4.08
N ILE A 274 -25.43 -2.43 5.20
CA ILE A 274 -24.95 -2.80 6.55
C ILE A 274 -25.12 -4.31 6.82
N SER A 275 -26.20 -4.93 6.34
CA SER A 275 -26.45 -6.37 6.51
C SER A 275 -25.45 -7.28 5.78
N TYR A 276 -24.59 -6.74 4.91
CA TYR A 276 -23.56 -7.51 4.20
C TYR A 276 -22.30 -7.72 5.03
N ALA A 277 -22.01 -6.79 5.92
CA ALA A 277 -20.93 -6.89 6.88
C ALA A 277 -21.45 -7.47 8.21
N LYS A 278 -20.57 -8.20 8.89
CA LYS A 278 -20.79 -8.73 10.23
C LYS A 278 -19.66 -8.25 11.11
N ASP A 279 -19.83 -7.05 11.64
CA ASP A 279 -18.87 -6.51 12.60
C ASP A 279 -18.96 -7.31 13.92
N SER A 280 -17.98 -8.15 14.14
CA SER A 280 -17.90 -9.02 15.31
C SER A 280 -16.47 -9.17 15.78
N PRO A 281 -16.05 -8.42 16.80
CA PRO A 281 -14.72 -8.55 17.40
C PRO A 281 -14.41 -9.99 17.84
N ARG A 282 -15.45 -10.76 18.24
CA ARG A 282 -15.29 -12.17 18.61
C ARG A 282 -14.93 -13.06 17.41
N LEU A 283 -15.54 -12.81 16.23
CA LEU A 283 -15.21 -13.55 15.02
C LEU A 283 -13.85 -13.12 14.45
N ALA A 284 -13.53 -11.82 14.50
CA ALA A 284 -12.22 -11.32 14.11
C ALA A 284 -11.11 -11.94 14.97
N LYS A 285 -11.27 -11.92 16.32
CA LYS A 285 -10.32 -12.58 17.20
C LYS A 285 -10.22 -14.08 16.93
N PHE A 286 -11.35 -14.75 16.72
CA PHE A 286 -11.35 -16.18 16.39
C PHE A 286 -10.55 -16.46 15.10
N MET A 287 -10.73 -15.65 14.05
CA MET A 287 -9.97 -15.80 12.80
C MET A 287 -8.46 -15.61 13.05
N ILE A 288 -8.08 -14.57 13.79
CA ILE A 288 -6.69 -14.31 14.18
C ILE A 288 -6.10 -15.54 14.89
N ASP A 289 -6.78 -16.04 15.92
CA ASP A 289 -6.32 -17.19 16.69
C ASP A 289 -6.11 -18.43 15.80
N ARG A 290 -7.03 -18.68 14.87
CA ARG A 290 -6.91 -19.85 13.94
C ARG A 290 -5.75 -19.69 12.95
N ILE A 291 -5.49 -18.47 12.45
CA ILE A 291 -4.33 -18.21 11.58
C ILE A 291 -3.02 -18.37 12.36
N GLU A 292 -2.97 -17.87 13.61
CA GLU A 292 -1.79 -18.04 14.45
C GLU A 292 -1.52 -19.50 14.82
N GLU A 293 -2.57 -20.29 15.07
CA GLU A 293 -2.45 -21.73 15.29
C GLU A 293 -1.99 -22.50 14.05
N ALA A 294 -2.24 -21.94 12.85
CA ALA A 294 -1.66 -22.46 11.62
C ALA A 294 -0.14 -22.13 11.47
N GLY A 295 0.45 -21.44 12.46
CA GLY A 295 1.88 -21.11 12.50
C GLY A 295 2.23 -19.74 11.95
N LEU A 296 1.25 -18.94 11.53
CA LEU A 296 1.45 -17.61 10.95
C LEU A 296 1.16 -16.53 12.00
N LYS A 297 2.20 -15.98 12.63
CA LYS A 297 2.04 -14.96 13.67
C LYS A 297 1.63 -13.61 13.10
N GLN A 298 0.72 -12.94 13.78
CA GLN A 298 0.29 -11.59 13.46
C GLN A 298 1.44 -10.59 13.70
N TYR A 299 1.75 -9.73 12.73
CA TYR A 299 2.75 -8.68 12.87
C TYR A 299 2.20 -7.25 12.65
N GLU A 300 0.99 -7.15 12.10
CA GLU A 300 0.21 -5.92 12.03
C GLU A 300 -1.29 -6.28 11.96
N ILE A 301 -2.16 -5.29 11.89
CA ILE A 301 -3.60 -5.44 12.09
C ILE A 301 -4.26 -6.53 11.23
N SER A 302 -3.78 -6.73 10.01
CA SER A 302 -4.38 -7.65 9.02
C SER A 302 -3.42 -8.70 8.47
N ASN A 303 -2.10 -8.62 8.77
CA ASN A 303 -1.09 -9.46 8.12
C ASN A 303 -0.37 -10.40 9.10
N PHE A 304 -0.10 -11.62 8.61
CA PHE A 304 0.40 -12.74 9.41
C PHE A 304 1.52 -13.48 8.67
N GLY A 305 2.51 -14.00 9.40
CA GLY A 305 3.58 -14.84 8.88
C GLY A 305 4.84 -14.06 8.52
N GLN A 306 5.46 -14.39 7.38
CA GLN A 306 6.68 -13.74 6.93
C GLN A 306 6.41 -12.27 6.58
N ILE A 307 7.13 -11.36 7.23
CA ILE A 307 6.89 -9.91 7.12
C ILE A 307 7.04 -9.44 5.66
N CYS A 308 5.99 -8.81 5.10
CA CYS A 308 6.07 -8.04 3.88
C CYS A 308 6.83 -6.74 4.16
N LYS A 309 8.04 -6.61 3.61
CA LYS A 309 8.90 -5.45 3.86
C LYS A 309 8.29 -4.15 3.34
N HIS A 310 7.56 -4.24 2.23
CA HIS A 310 6.89 -3.07 1.65
C HIS A 310 5.80 -2.53 2.57
N ASN A 311 4.88 -3.40 3.04
CA ASN A 311 3.82 -3.00 3.98
C ASN A 311 4.40 -2.51 5.31
N LEU A 312 5.43 -3.21 5.83
CA LEU A 312 6.09 -2.75 7.05
C LEU A 312 6.73 -1.36 6.87
N GLY A 313 7.23 -1.05 5.68
CA GLY A 313 7.76 0.28 5.36
C GLY A 313 6.71 1.39 5.44
N TYR A 314 5.45 1.12 5.06
CA TYR A 314 4.34 2.05 5.28
C TYR A 314 4.05 2.27 6.77
N TRP A 315 4.00 1.19 7.56
CA TRP A 315 3.83 1.28 9.01
C TRP A 315 4.98 2.05 9.71
N GLN A 316 6.17 2.02 9.12
CA GLN A 316 7.34 2.79 9.57
C GLN A 316 7.34 4.26 9.14
N GLY A 317 6.37 4.69 8.32
CA GLY A 317 6.35 6.04 7.74
C GLY A 317 7.51 6.30 6.77
N LYS A 318 8.01 5.26 6.08
CA LYS A 318 9.09 5.41 5.10
C LYS A 318 8.62 6.18 3.87
N ASN A 319 9.54 6.93 3.27
CA ASN A 319 9.34 7.54 1.97
C ASN A 319 9.14 6.50 0.88
N TYR A 320 8.18 6.75 -0.01
CA TYR A 320 7.91 5.88 -1.16
C TYR A 320 7.53 6.66 -2.40
N LEU A 321 8.07 6.22 -3.53
CA LEU A 321 7.63 6.63 -4.86
C LEU A 321 6.36 5.87 -5.24
N ALA A 322 5.55 6.49 -6.08
CA ALA A 322 4.37 5.82 -6.62
C ALA A 322 4.15 6.24 -8.09
N ILE A 323 4.05 5.26 -8.96
CA ILE A 323 3.81 5.43 -10.38
C ILE A 323 2.51 4.74 -10.80
N GLY A 324 1.89 5.27 -11.84
CA GLY A 324 0.60 4.79 -12.35
C GLY A 324 -0.58 5.65 -11.92
N ALA A 325 -1.65 5.62 -12.70
CA ALA A 325 -2.91 6.30 -12.38
C ALA A 325 -3.43 5.83 -11.01
N TYR A 326 -4.06 6.73 -10.24
CA TYR A 326 -4.55 6.48 -8.88
C TYR A 326 -3.47 6.27 -7.80
N ALA A 327 -2.20 6.12 -8.15
CA ALA A 327 -1.14 5.92 -7.18
C ALA A 327 -0.88 7.19 -6.36
N VAL A 328 -0.47 6.99 -5.09
CA VAL A 328 -0.08 8.07 -4.17
C VAL A 328 1.30 7.75 -3.64
N GLY A 329 2.21 8.71 -3.77
CA GLY A 329 3.54 8.67 -3.19
C GLY A 329 3.63 9.51 -1.93
N PHE A 330 4.66 9.28 -1.12
CA PHE A 330 4.96 10.04 0.08
C PHE A 330 6.45 10.35 0.19
N TRP A 331 6.78 11.61 0.43
CA TRP A 331 8.14 12.05 0.62
C TRP A 331 8.21 13.10 1.73
N ARG A 332 8.84 12.75 2.84
CA ARG A 332 8.99 13.60 4.03
C ARG A 332 7.63 14.02 4.61
N ASP A 333 7.15 15.18 4.21
CA ASP A 333 5.93 15.84 4.64
C ASP A 333 4.94 16.09 3.49
N HIS A 334 5.18 15.48 2.32
CA HIS A 334 4.34 15.67 1.15
C HIS A 334 3.77 14.35 0.65
N ARG A 335 2.48 14.35 0.27
CA ARG A 335 1.87 13.31 -0.56
C ARG A 335 1.73 13.78 -1.99
N PHE A 336 1.98 12.87 -2.91
CA PHE A 336 1.87 13.11 -4.35
C PHE A 336 0.79 12.20 -4.92
N TYR A 337 -0.28 12.81 -5.41
CA TYR A 337 -1.40 12.09 -6.01
C TYR A 337 -1.26 12.11 -7.52
N ASN A 338 -1.17 10.94 -8.14
CA ASN A 338 -1.27 10.80 -9.59
C ASN A 338 -2.72 11.01 -10.05
N ALA A 339 -2.91 11.29 -11.36
CA ALA A 339 -4.24 11.44 -11.91
C ALA A 339 -5.12 10.21 -11.60
N SER A 340 -6.35 10.44 -11.12
CA SER A 340 -7.34 9.40 -10.85
C SER A 340 -8.16 9.02 -12.10
N ASN A 341 -7.57 9.21 -13.29
CA ASN A 341 -8.14 8.87 -14.59
C ASN A 341 -7.03 8.34 -15.50
N LEU A 342 -7.26 7.18 -16.10
CA LEU A 342 -6.27 6.49 -16.92
C LEU A 342 -5.81 7.34 -18.12
N ASN A 343 -6.73 7.94 -18.89
CA ASN A 343 -6.40 8.77 -20.05
C ASN A 343 -5.62 10.02 -19.66
N ALA A 344 -6.00 10.66 -18.54
CA ALA A 344 -5.30 11.83 -18.05
C ALA A 344 -3.86 11.49 -17.63
N TYR A 345 -3.66 10.35 -16.98
CA TYR A 345 -2.33 9.87 -16.60
C TYR A 345 -1.46 9.55 -17.83
N VAL A 346 -1.99 8.82 -18.82
CA VAL A 346 -1.28 8.50 -20.05
C VAL A 346 -0.88 9.79 -20.80
N LYS A 347 -1.77 10.79 -20.84
CA LYS A 347 -1.50 12.07 -21.50
C LYS A 347 -0.43 12.90 -20.80
N ASN A 348 -0.41 12.90 -19.46
CA ASN A 348 0.56 13.66 -18.67
C ASN A 348 0.87 12.94 -17.34
N PRO A 349 1.82 11.97 -17.34
CA PRO A 349 2.17 11.19 -16.17
C PRO A 349 2.89 12.02 -15.08
N HIS A 350 3.39 13.20 -15.43
CA HIS A 350 4.13 14.07 -14.52
C HIS A 350 3.22 15.00 -13.70
N ALA A 351 1.94 15.12 -14.09
CA ALA A 351 1.00 15.93 -13.32
C ALA A 351 0.68 15.29 -11.97
N LYS A 352 1.04 15.97 -10.88
CA LYS A 352 0.80 15.52 -9.51
C LYS A 352 0.00 16.59 -8.77
N LYS A 353 -0.99 16.16 -7.98
CA LYS A 353 -1.53 16.99 -6.90
C LYS A 353 -0.65 16.77 -5.68
N ILE A 354 -0.22 17.86 -5.05
CA ILE A 354 0.61 17.81 -3.83
C ILE A 354 -0.26 18.17 -2.63
N GLU A 355 -0.11 17.41 -1.56
CA GLU A 355 -0.67 17.69 -0.23
C GLU A 355 0.50 17.83 0.74
N ASN A 356 0.59 18.96 1.40
CA ASN A 356 1.57 19.22 2.44
C ASN A 356 0.97 18.81 3.79
N LEU A 357 1.73 18.08 4.58
CA LEU A 357 1.32 17.63 5.91
C LEU A 357 2.05 18.45 6.97
N SER A 358 1.30 18.95 7.93
CA SER A 358 1.85 19.59 9.11
C SER A 358 2.54 18.59 10.04
N ALA A 359 3.35 19.08 10.96
CA ALA A 359 3.99 18.26 11.98
C ALA A 359 2.95 17.50 12.86
N ASP A 360 1.81 18.11 13.13
CA ASP A 360 0.74 17.51 13.93
C ASP A 360 0.04 16.37 13.16
N GLU A 361 -0.21 16.54 11.86
CA GLU A 361 -0.76 15.47 11.02
C GLU A 361 0.21 14.29 10.91
N LEU A 362 1.51 14.54 10.74
CA LEU A 362 2.54 13.49 10.73
C LEU A 362 2.66 12.79 12.09
N ASN A 363 2.54 13.53 13.19
CA ASN A 363 2.52 12.95 14.54
C ASN A 363 1.30 12.05 14.73
N LEU A 364 0.12 12.52 14.32
CA LEU A 364 -1.11 11.76 14.39
C LEU A 364 -1.00 10.46 13.58
N GLU A 365 -0.50 10.53 12.35
CA GLU A 365 -0.24 9.35 11.53
C GLU A 365 0.73 8.38 12.20
N HIS A 366 1.82 8.88 12.77
CA HIS A 366 2.79 8.04 13.48
C HIS A 366 2.14 7.27 14.63
N ILE A 367 1.23 7.90 15.39
CA ILE A 367 0.47 7.23 16.46
C ILE A 367 -0.43 6.13 15.86
N PHE A 368 -1.19 6.44 14.81
CA PHE A 368 -2.11 5.50 14.17
C PHE A 368 -1.39 4.32 13.51
N LEU A 369 -0.27 4.55 12.85
CA LEU A 369 0.54 3.50 12.22
C LEU A 369 1.22 2.62 13.28
N GLY A 370 1.77 3.23 14.32
CA GLY A 370 2.50 2.53 15.36
C GLY A 370 1.63 1.60 16.21
N THR A 371 0.36 1.97 16.47
CA THR A 371 -0.56 1.10 17.24
C THR A 371 -1.02 -0.12 16.47
N ARG A 372 -0.99 -0.07 15.14
CA ARG A 372 -1.51 -1.14 14.25
C ARG A 372 -0.47 -2.16 13.84
N SER A 373 0.78 -2.03 14.28
CA SER A 373 1.86 -2.89 13.84
C SER A 373 2.91 -3.14 14.94
N ILE A 374 3.80 -4.09 14.67
CA ILE A 374 4.98 -4.34 15.50
C ILE A 374 5.99 -3.19 15.49
N VAL A 375 5.77 -2.16 14.69
CA VAL A 375 6.64 -0.96 14.66
C VAL A 375 6.54 -0.19 15.97
N GLY A 376 5.32 -0.04 16.50
CA GLY A 376 5.09 0.72 17.73
C GLY A 376 5.25 2.24 17.58
N ILE A 377 4.92 2.99 18.61
CA ILE A 377 5.00 4.44 18.66
C ILE A 377 6.29 4.84 19.37
N TRP A 378 7.13 5.66 18.75
CA TRP A 378 8.29 6.23 19.42
C TRP A 378 7.87 7.16 20.56
N GLN A 379 8.44 6.97 21.77
CA GLN A 379 8.20 7.85 22.90
C GLN A 379 8.54 9.31 22.57
N ASN A 380 9.68 9.52 21.90
CA ASN A 380 10.17 10.86 21.56
C ASN A 380 9.35 11.60 20.48
N SER A 381 8.43 10.90 19.81
CA SER A 381 7.49 11.52 18.88
C SER A 381 6.22 12.03 19.55
N LEU A 382 5.99 11.66 20.81
CA LEU A 382 4.82 12.07 21.56
C LEU A 382 5.08 13.41 22.29
N ASN A 383 4.09 14.30 22.29
CA ASN A 383 4.11 15.46 23.18
C ASN A 383 3.80 15.02 24.63
N THR A 384 3.91 15.96 25.57
CA THR A 384 3.74 15.67 27.01
C THR A 384 2.40 15.03 27.34
N GLU A 385 1.30 15.51 26.77
CA GLU A 385 -0.04 14.98 27.03
C GLU A 385 -0.22 13.60 26.42
N GLN A 386 0.21 13.42 25.18
CA GLN A 386 0.17 12.13 24.49
C GLN A 386 0.98 11.06 25.23
N GLU A 387 2.14 11.44 25.76
CA GLU A 387 2.96 10.52 26.53
C GLU A 387 2.30 10.15 27.86
N GLN A 388 1.67 11.10 28.56
CA GLN A 388 0.91 10.82 29.79
C GLN A 388 -0.21 9.81 29.50
N ARG A 389 -0.98 9.99 28.42
CA ARG A 389 -2.03 9.07 27.98
C ARG A 389 -1.48 7.70 27.63
N ALA A 390 -0.35 7.62 26.92
CA ALA A 390 0.32 6.35 26.60
C ALA A 390 0.79 5.61 27.87
N ARG A 391 1.28 6.33 28.89
CA ARG A 391 1.64 5.77 30.21
C ARG A 391 0.42 5.21 30.95
N LEU A 392 -0.74 5.89 30.90
CA LEU A 392 -2.00 5.38 31.45
C LEU A 392 -2.43 4.08 30.76
N LEU A 393 -2.36 4.01 29.44
CA LEU A 393 -2.65 2.80 28.68
C LEU A 393 -1.66 1.65 28.99
N LYS A 394 -0.39 1.98 29.24
CA LYS A 394 0.59 0.99 29.71
C LYS A 394 0.19 0.48 31.10
N LYS A 395 -0.18 1.37 32.04
CA LYS A 395 -0.61 0.99 33.41
C LYS A 395 -1.87 0.12 33.40
N SER A 396 -2.82 0.40 32.50
CA SER A 396 -4.04 -0.42 32.31
C SER A 396 -3.80 -1.73 31.55
N GLY A 397 -2.57 -1.99 31.10
CA GLY A 397 -2.22 -3.23 30.41
C GLY A 397 -2.57 -3.27 28.91
N LYS A 398 -3.09 -2.19 28.31
CA LYS A 398 -3.38 -2.09 26.86
C LYS A 398 -2.12 -1.92 26.01
N LEU A 399 -1.09 -1.25 26.54
CA LEU A 399 0.21 -1.09 25.89
C LEU A 399 1.32 -1.82 26.65
N LYS A 400 2.38 -2.20 25.93
CA LYS A 400 3.69 -2.55 26.48
C LYS A 400 4.71 -1.49 26.04
N PHE A 401 5.74 -1.27 26.85
CA PHE A 401 6.85 -0.36 26.53
C PHE A 401 8.16 -1.13 26.51
N LYS A 402 8.89 -1.00 25.39
CA LYS A 402 10.19 -1.66 25.21
C LYS A 402 11.02 -0.83 24.23
N ASN A 403 12.32 -0.67 24.52
CA ASN A 403 13.29 0.00 23.63
C ASN A 403 12.81 1.38 23.14
N GLY A 404 12.25 2.22 24.05
CA GLY A 404 11.80 3.57 23.74
C GLY A 404 10.50 3.65 22.89
N ARG A 405 9.76 2.53 22.78
CA ARG A 405 8.50 2.49 22.00
C ARG A 405 7.35 1.89 22.80
N TYR A 406 6.15 2.39 22.53
CA TYR A 406 4.89 1.83 22.98
C TYR A 406 4.30 0.92 21.90
N TYR A 407 3.85 -0.27 22.30
CA TYR A 407 3.26 -1.27 21.40
C TYR A 407 1.88 -1.66 21.89
N ALA A 408 0.89 -1.71 21.03
CA ALA A 408 -0.40 -2.30 21.34
C ALA A 408 -0.25 -3.80 21.64
N LYS A 409 -0.91 -4.30 22.68
CA LYS A 409 -0.94 -5.73 22.98
C LYS A 409 -1.96 -6.49 22.14
N ASN A 410 -2.95 -5.78 21.63
CA ASN A 410 -3.99 -6.31 20.77
C ASN A 410 -4.29 -5.30 19.64
N PHE A 411 -4.04 -5.67 18.41
CA PHE A 411 -4.27 -4.79 17.26
C PHE A 411 -5.77 -4.52 17.00
N LEU A 412 -6.69 -5.36 17.48
CA LEU A 412 -8.12 -5.10 17.39
C LEU A 412 -8.57 -3.86 18.19
N THR A 413 -7.75 -3.40 19.14
CA THR A 413 -8.01 -2.18 19.92
C THR A 413 -7.14 -0.99 19.49
N ALA A 414 -6.46 -1.11 18.36
CA ALA A 414 -5.50 -0.10 17.89
C ALA A 414 -6.14 1.27 17.70
N ASP A 415 -7.38 1.32 17.20
CA ASP A 415 -8.10 2.58 16.96
C ASP A 415 -8.48 3.28 18.26
N GLU A 416 -9.02 2.53 19.21
CA GLU A 416 -9.33 3.04 20.56
C GLU A 416 -8.07 3.61 21.22
N ILE A 417 -6.96 2.87 21.11
CA ILE A 417 -5.66 3.28 21.66
C ILE A 417 -5.16 4.54 20.99
N SER A 418 -5.20 4.59 19.65
CA SER A 418 -4.74 5.74 18.89
C SER A 418 -5.52 7.00 19.20
N LEU A 419 -6.85 6.90 19.21
CA LEU A 419 -7.75 8.01 19.53
C LEU A 419 -7.52 8.52 20.95
N PHE A 420 -7.34 7.63 21.91
CA PHE A 420 -7.07 8.03 23.29
C PHE A 420 -5.72 8.75 23.45
N ILE A 421 -4.68 8.32 22.73
CA ILE A 421 -3.37 8.98 22.77
C ILE A 421 -3.43 10.33 22.07
N ALA A 422 -4.09 10.40 20.92
CA ALA A 422 -4.18 11.62 20.11
C ALA A 422 -4.96 12.75 20.80
N GLY A 423 -5.98 12.43 21.60
CA GLY A 423 -6.83 13.40 22.34
C GLY A 423 -8.22 13.40 21.85
#